data_6ba07a90f49e5e0c3571e8a6e1db2e45
#
_entry.id   6ba07a90f49e5e0c3571e8a6e1db2e45
#
_cell.length_a   1.000
_cell.length_b   1.000
_cell.length_c   1.000
_cell.angle_alpha   90.00
_cell.angle_beta   90.00
_cell.angle_gamma   90.00
#
_symmetry.space_group_name_H-M   'P 1'
#
loop_
_entity.id
_entity.type
_entity.pdbx_description
1 polymer ?
#
loop_
_entity_poly.entity_id
_entity_poly.type
_entity_poly.pdbx_seq_one_letter_code
_entity_poly.pdbx_strand_id
1 'polypeptide(L)'
;MWNVSFPGMRQGATLLGLVFVPLVGSAAWGDEPKLSISGYDPVAYFTDGKPVQGRADFETSWHKLRWRFASSEHREMFSKDPQHYAPQYDGYCAMGTSNDAAAHKDTVDPEAWAIVDSKLYLVHNRFWLENWREQAAEYIKRADASWQMVAELPDPVIIGPPCAATPRTTSVSLRDGGHWLVVGGQVARDEAGNVVGKGDMRAQIEQVGKNVDACLKAGGATVNDIIFTVNQVTAPAEFDKYPDLLARYFGPPSPKSTTVSTPQLSSPDYLLQVEAFAAIK
;
A
#
# COMPACT_ATOMS: atom_id res chain seq x y z
N MET A 1 -52.48 -66.10 29.38
CA MET A 1 -53.08 -65.43 30.59
C MET A 1 -52.08 -64.51 31.17
N TRP A 2 -52.37 -63.30 31.16
CA TRP A 2 -52.06 -62.13 32.01
C TRP A 2 -52.11 -60.86 31.14
N ASN A 3 -53.25 -60.21 31.34
CA ASN A 3 -53.60 -58.90 30.78
C ASN A 3 -53.05 -57.83 31.67
N VAL A 4 -52.25 -56.90 31.16
CA VAL A 4 -51.87 -55.68 31.87
C VAL A 4 -52.16 -54.48 30.98
N SER A 5 -53.25 -53.77 31.39
CA SER A 5 -53.68 -52.50 30.85
C SER A 5 -52.83 -51.36 31.33
N PHE A 6 -52.32 -50.45 30.50
CA PHE A 6 -51.70 -49.17 30.91
C PHE A 6 -52.59 -48.01 30.50
N PRO A 7 -52.81 -47.05 31.38
CA PRO A 7 -53.66 -45.89 31.11
C PRO A 7 -52.91 -44.80 30.35
N GLY A 8 -53.69 -44.06 29.57
CA GLY A 8 -53.36 -43.08 28.61
C GLY A 8 -52.27 -42.04 28.94
N MET A 9 -51.42 -41.83 27.96
CA MET A 9 -50.58 -40.64 27.87
C MET A 9 -51.21 -39.70 26.86
N ARG A 10 -51.56 -38.48 27.33
CA ARG A 10 -52.01 -37.36 26.53
C ARG A 10 -50.85 -36.93 25.61
N GLN A 11 -51.12 -36.88 24.33
CA GLN A 11 -50.24 -36.29 23.31
C GLN A 11 -50.22 -34.78 23.50
N GLY A 12 -49.11 -34.25 24.09
CA GLY A 12 -48.79 -32.84 24.03
C GLY A 12 -48.10 -32.54 22.70
N ALA A 13 -48.79 -31.79 21.85
CA ALA A 13 -48.19 -31.29 20.61
C ALA A 13 -47.15 -30.22 20.96
N THR A 14 -45.88 -30.55 20.88
CA THR A 14 -44.79 -29.56 20.94
C THR A 14 -44.66 -28.91 19.58
N LEU A 15 -45.15 -27.70 19.44
CA LEU A 15 -44.86 -26.80 18.32
C LEU A 15 -43.36 -26.51 18.34
N LEU A 16 -42.57 -27.17 17.51
CA LEU A 16 -41.23 -26.70 17.16
C LEU A 16 -41.38 -25.41 16.37
N GLY A 17 -41.18 -24.28 17.04
CA GLY A 17 -41.00 -23.01 16.37
C GLY A 17 -39.72 -23.04 15.55
N LEU A 18 -39.83 -23.15 14.23
CA LEU A 18 -38.76 -22.88 13.29
C LEU A 18 -38.39 -21.40 13.43
N VAL A 19 -37.31 -21.14 14.17
CA VAL A 19 -36.66 -19.82 14.15
C VAL A 19 -36.03 -19.68 12.77
N PHE A 20 -36.71 -18.95 11.91
CA PHE A 20 -36.14 -18.50 10.65
C PHE A 20 -35.06 -17.48 11.00
N VAL A 21 -33.80 -17.92 11.14
CA VAL A 21 -32.66 -17.03 11.11
C VAL A 21 -32.54 -16.58 9.66
N PRO A 22 -32.78 -15.30 9.33
CA PRO A 22 -32.46 -14.84 8.00
C PRO A 22 -30.96 -15.05 7.82
N LEU A 23 -30.57 -15.86 6.85
CA LEU A 23 -29.23 -15.78 6.28
C LEU A 23 -29.09 -14.32 5.81
N VAL A 24 -28.41 -13.51 6.62
CA VAL A 24 -27.84 -12.28 6.13
C VAL A 24 -26.85 -12.75 5.09
N GLY A 25 -27.29 -12.73 3.84
CA GLY A 25 -26.43 -12.94 2.71
C GLY A 25 -25.26 -11.99 2.92
N SER A 26 -24.05 -12.54 2.97
CA SER A 26 -22.83 -11.77 2.75
C SER A 26 -23.12 -10.99 1.47
N ALA A 27 -23.45 -9.71 1.61
CA ALA A 27 -23.40 -8.77 0.51
C ALA A 27 -22.00 -8.99 -0.07
N ALA A 28 -21.93 -9.51 -1.29
CA ALA A 28 -20.72 -9.44 -2.06
C ALA A 28 -20.31 -7.98 -1.96
N TRP A 29 -19.16 -7.74 -1.37
CA TRP A 29 -18.51 -6.43 -1.40
C TRP A 29 -18.22 -6.20 -2.88
N GLY A 30 -19.21 -5.65 -3.58
CA GLY A 30 -19.03 -5.15 -4.92
C GLY A 30 -17.94 -4.10 -4.77
N ASP A 31 -16.85 -4.29 -5.52
CA ASP A 31 -15.70 -3.40 -5.51
C ASP A 31 -16.21 -1.97 -5.75
N GLU A 32 -16.35 -1.20 -4.67
CA GLU A 32 -16.61 0.24 -4.82
C GLU A 32 -15.42 0.81 -5.61
N PRO A 33 -15.69 1.62 -6.64
CA PRO A 33 -14.62 2.22 -7.40
C PRO A 33 -13.62 2.90 -6.47
N LYS A 34 -12.33 2.65 -6.69
CA LYS A 34 -11.25 3.23 -5.91
C LYS A 34 -11.33 4.75 -5.92
N LEU A 35 -11.08 5.37 -4.77
CA LEU A 35 -10.98 6.82 -4.65
C LEU A 35 -9.65 7.28 -5.25
N SER A 36 -9.69 8.10 -6.30
CA SER A 36 -8.50 8.63 -6.97
C SER A 36 -7.80 9.68 -6.12
N ILE A 37 -6.49 9.79 -6.29
CA ILE A 37 -5.60 10.79 -5.67
C ILE A 37 -5.90 11.06 -4.18
N SER A 38 -6.19 10.00 -3.42
CA SER A 38 -6.53 10.09 -1.98
C SER A 38 -7.70 11.03 -1.66
N GLY A 39 -8.58 11.27 -2.64
CA GLY A 39 -9.75 12.15 -2.49
C GLY A 39 -9.46 13.63 -2.58
N TYR A 40 -8.30 14.03 -3.10
CA TYR A 40 -8.03 15.42 -3.46
C TYR A 40 -8.80 15.84 -4.71
N ASP A 41 -9.09 17.12 -4.80
CA ASP A 41 -9.86 17.73 -5.89
C ASP A 41 -8.95 17.97 -7.11
N PRO A 42 -9.15 17.27 -8.24
CA PRO A 42 -8.33 17.45 -9.42
C PRO A 42 -8.49 18.82 -10.10
N VAL A 43 -9.64 19.47 -9.93
CA VAL A 43 -9.92 20.81 -10.51
C VAL A 43 -9.12 21.89 -9.78
N ALA A 44 -8.95 21.75 -8.45
CA ALA A 44 -8.26 22.75 -7.64
C ALA A 44 -6.80 22.97 -8.06
N TYR A 45 -6.13 21.98 -8.65
CA TYR A 45 -4.78 22.18 -9.17
C TYR A 45 -4.73 23.21 -10.30
N PHE A 46 -5.80 23.32 -11.09
CA PHE A 46 -5.91 24.28 -12.20
C PHE A 46 -6.49 25.62 -11.75
N THR A 47 -7.49 25.61 -10.89
CA THR A 47 -8.20 26.83 -10.46
C THR A 47 -7.53 27.54 -9.29
N ASP A 48 -7.08 26.77 -8.29
CA ASP A 48 -6.54 27.29 -7.03
C ASP A 48 -5.00 27.24 -6.99
N GLY A 49 -4.37 26.52 -7.95
CA GLY A 49 -2.92 26.34 -8.04
C GLY A 49 -2.33 25.56 -6.86
N LYS A 50 -3.12 24.74 -6.19
CA LYS A 50 -2.71 23.95 -5.02
C LYS A 50 -3.59 22.71 -4.84
N PRO A 51 -3.09 21.65 -4.16
CA PRO A 51 -3.91 20.54 -3.73
C PRO A 51 -4.96 20.99 -2.71
N VAL A 52 -6.21 20.57 -2.90
CA VAL A 52 -7.31 20.82 -1.98
C VAL A 52 -8.01 19.50 -1.70
N GLN A 53 -8.28 19.20 -0.43
CA GLN A 53 -9.01 17.99 -0.06
C GLN A 53 -10.46 18.10 -0.52
N GLY A 54 -10.92 17.12 -1.30
CA GLY A 54 -12.31 17.00 -1.71
C GLY A 54 -13.21 16.48 -0.60
N ARG A 55 -14.51 16.72 -0.73
CA ARG A 55 -15.57 16.33 0.23
C ARG A 55 -16.38 15.17 -0.32
N ALA A 56 -16.80 14.27 0.57
CA ALA A 56 -17.64 13.13 0.19
C ALA A 56 -19.00 13.54 -0.42
N ASP A 57 -19.50 14.74 -0.07
CA ASP A 57 -20.75 15.29 -0.61
C ASP A 57 -20.65 15.64 -2.11
N PHE A 58 -19.45 15.81 -2.62
CA PHE A 58 -19.18 16.20 -4.01
C PHE A 58 -18.31 15.13 -4.67
N GLU A 59 -18.94 14.03 -5.08
CA GLU A 59 -18.29 12.93 -5.78
C GLU A 59 -18.85 12.73 -7.19
N THR A 60 -18.04 12.18 -8.07
CA THR A 60 -18.45 11.58 -9.34
C THR A 60 -17.59 10.38 -9.68
N SER A 61 -18.06 9.52 -10.60
CA SER A 61 -17.31 8.38 -11.11
C SER A 61 -16.87 8.64 -12.54
N TRP A 62 -15.59 8.37 -12.84
CA TRP A 62 -15.04 8.44 -14.17
C TRP A 62 -13.84 7.48 -14.30
N HIS A 63 -13.68 6.76 -15.40
CA HIS A 63 -12.64 5.73 -15.64
C HIS A 63 -12.57 4.66 -14.52
N LYS A 64 -13.73 4.20 -14.01
CA LYS A 64 -13.82 3.24 -12.89
C LYS A 64 -13.21 3.73 -11.59
N LEU A 65 -12.96 5.02 -11.44
CA LEU A 65 -12.48 5.69 -10.24
C LEU A 65 -13.55 6.61 -9.68
N ARG A 66 -13.52 6.83 -8.36
CA ARG A 66 -14.28 7.90 -7.70
C ARG A 66 -13.40 9.13 -7.55
N TRP A 67 -13.99 10.27 -7.80
CA TRP A 67 -13.35 11.58 -7.74
C TRP A 67 -14.09 12.44 -6.75
N ARG A 68 -13.35 13.12 -5.86
CA ARG A 68 -13.89 14.07 -4.89
C ARG A 68 -13.53 15.49 -5.25
N PHE A 69 -14.42 16.41 -4.92
CA PHE A 69 -14.27 17.82 -5.22
C PHE A 69 -14.47 18.66 -3.97
N ALA A 70 -13.85 19.85 -3.92
CA ALA A 70 -13.99 20.78 -2.82
C ALA A 70 -15.37 21.47 -2.84
N SER A 71 -15.99 21.57 -4.02
CA SER A 71 -17.28 22.23 -4.23
C SER A 71 -18.12 21.53 -5.30
N SER A 72 -19.42 21.87 -5.34
CA SER A 72 -20.32 21.47 -6.42
C SER A 72 -19.89 22.04 -7.77
N GLU A 73 -19.32 23.25 -7.79
CA GLU A 73 -18.84 23.90 -8.99
C GLU A 73 -17.66 23.13 -9.62
N HIS A 74 -16.67 22.74 -8.82
CA HIS A 74 -15.56 21.92 -9.30
C HIS A 74 -16.02 20.56 -9.82
N ARG A 75 -16.98 19.91 -9.14
CA ARG A 75 -17.60 18.68 -9.64
C ARG A 75 -18.27 18.88 -11.01
N GLU A 76 -18.97 20.00 -11.22
CA GLU A 76 -19.59 20.32 -12.50
C GLU A 76 -18.56 20.61 -13.58
N MET A 77 -17.48 21.34 -13.27
CA MET A 77 -16.37 21.60 -14.18
C MET A 77 -15.73 20.29 -14.65
N PHE A 78 -15.40 19.40 -13.70
CA PHE A 78 -14.88 18.08 -14.03
C PHE A 78 -15.84 17.26 -14.87
N SER A 79 -17.14 17.24 -14.53
CA SER A 79 -18.14 16.47 -15.27
C SER A 79 -18.34 16.94 -16.70
N LYS A 80 -18.07 18.21 -17.00
CA LYS A 80 -18.13 18.78 -18.35
C LYS A 80 -16.90 18.43 -19.19
N ASP A 81 -15.73 18.38 -18.58
CA ASP A 81 -14.45 18.07 -19.26
C ASP A 81 -13.51 17.28 -18.34
N PRO A 82 -13.81 16.01 -18.07
CA PRO A 82 -12.97 15.20 -17.19
C PRO A 82 -11.56 14.97 -17.76
N GLN A 83 -11.39 14.94 -19.07
CA GLN A 83 -10.08 14.74 -19.69
C GLN A 83 -9.12 15.91 -19.45
N HIS A 84 -9.65 17.11 -19.30
CA HIS A 84 -8.86 18.29 -18.98
C HIS A 84 -8.37 18.30 -17.53
N TYR A 85 -9.26 17.95 -16.60
CA TYR A 85 -8.98 18.09 -15.16
C TYR A 85 -8.40 16.83 -14.52
N ALA A 86 -8.67 15.64 -15.07
CA ALA A 86 -8.11 14.42 -14.52
C ALA A 86 -6.58 14.41 -14.67
N PRO A 87 -5.86 13.98 -13.61
CA PRO A 87 -4.43 13.79 -13.75
C PRO A 87 -4.14 12.69 -14.78
N GLN A 88 -3.03 12.82 -15.46
CA GLN A 88 -2.57 11.80 -16.41
C GLN A 88 -2.36 10.47 -15.67
N TYR A 89 -2.46 9.38 -16.40
CA TYR A 89 -2.26 8.01 -15.90
C TYR A 89 -3.23 7.66 -14.75
N ASP A 90 -4.48 8.13 -14.83
CA ASP A 90 -5.53 7.93 -13.80
C ASP A 90 -5.09 8.35 -12.38
N GLY A 91 -4.12 9.26 -12.27
CA GLY A 91 -3.58 9.74 -11.01
C GLY A 91 -2.52 8.84 -10.37
N TYR A 92 -1.95 7.89 -11.12
CA TYR A 92 -0.77 7.15 -10.68
C TYR A 92 0.52 7.94 -10.94
N CYS A 93 1.61 7.53 -10.29
CA CYS A 93 2.90 8.20 -10.37
C CYS A 93 3.44 8.21 -11.81
N ALA A 94 3.58 9.41 -12.38
CA ALA A 94 4.10 9.59 -13.75
C ALA A 94 5.52 9.02 -13.92
N MET A 95 6.33 9.03 -12.86
CA MET A 95 7.67 8.45 -12.88
C MET A 95 7.64 6.92 -12.86
N GLY A 96 6.80 6.30 -12.03
CA GLY A 96 6.61 4.85 -11.99
C GLY A 96 6.12 4.31 -13.32
N THR A 97 5.18 5.01 -13.94
CA THR A 97 4.64 4.68 -15.28
C THR A 97 5.69 4.80 -16.39
N SER A 98 6.70 5.67 -16.24
CA SER A 98 7.75 5.93 -17.24
C SER A 98 8.95 5.00 -17.20
N ASN A 99 8.98 4.04 -16.28
CA ASN A 99 10.12 3.14 -16.09
C ASN A 99 10.09 2.00 -17.12
N ASP A 100 10.82 2.13 -18.23
CA ASP A 100 10.76 1.26 -19.41
C ASP A 100 10.63 -0.24 -19.14
N ALA A 101 11.56 -0.78 -18.35
CA ALA A 101 11.62 -2.23 -18.08
C ALA A 101 10.70 -2.66 -16.91
N ALA A 102 10.34 -1.72 -16.04
CA ALA A 102 9.61 -1.94 -14.81
C ALA A 102 8.47 -0.92 -14.63
N ALA A 103 7.85 -0.49 -15.73
CA ALA A 103 6.69 0.41 -15.69
C ALA A 103 5.55 -0.20 -14.88
N HIS A 104 5.05 0.54 -13.91
CA HIS A 104 4.06 0.08 -12.95
C HIS A 104 3.18 1.22 -12.44
N LYS A 105 2.04 0.85 -11.87
CA LYS A 105 1.24 1.77 -11.06
C LYS A 105 1.92 1.98 -9.71
N ASP A 106 2.06 3.23 -9.29
CA ASP A 106 2.55 3.58 -7.95
C ASP A 106 1.67 4.67 -7.35
N THR A 107 1.69 4.75 -6.03
CA THR A 107 0.96 5.77 -5.28
C THR A 107 1.57 7.14 -5.47
N VAL A 108 0.79 8.17 -5.22
CA VAL A 108 1.21 9.56 -5.35
C VAL A 108 1.08 10.32 -4.03
N ASP A 109 1.88 11.34 -3.89
CA ASP A 109 1.66 12.39 -2.92
C ASP A 109 0.92 13.54 -3.62
N PRO A 110 -0.31 13.89 -3.20
CA PRO A 110 -1.05 15.00 -3.79
C PRO A 110 -0.32 16.35 -3.77
N GLU A 111 0.66 16.51 -2.87
CA GLU A 111 1.53 17.69 -2.80
C GLU A 111 2.68 17.65 -3.82
N ALA A 112 2.93 16.50 -4.45
CA ALA A 112 3.98 16.29 -5.45
C ALA A 112 3.41 16.29 -6.86
N TRP A 113 3.12 17.47 -7.40
CA TRP A 113 2.43 17.66 -8.67
C TRP A 113 3.08 18.69 -9.59
N ALA A 114 2.76 18.61 -10.88
CA ALA A 114 3.10 19.61 -11.87
C ALA A 114 2.02 19.66 -12.96
N ILE A 115 1.83 20.83 -13.55
CA ILE A 115 1.08 21.01 -14.81
C ILE A 115 2.09 21.27 -15.92
N VAL A 116 2.07 20.42 -16.95
CA VAL A 116 2.88 20.54 -18.15
C VAL A 116 1.94 20.45 -19.35
N ASP A 117 2.02 21.42 -20.27
CA ASP A 117 1.15 21.50 -21.44
C ASP A 117 -0.35 21.36 -21.11
N SER A 118 -0.80 22.05 -20.06
CA SER A 118 -2.17 22.03 -19.54
C SER A 118 -2.66 20.64 -19.06
N LYS A 119 -1.75 19.73 -18.72
CA LYS A 119 -2.03 18.41 -18.17
C LYS A 119 -1.46 18.28 -16.77
N LEU A 120 -2.23 17.70 -15.86
CA LEU A 120 -1.82 17.45 -14.46
C LEU A 120 -1.05 16.13 -14.37
N TYR A 121 0.11 16.18 -13.77
CA TYR A 121 0.94 15.02 -13.41
C TYR A 121 1.18 14.97 -11.93
N LEU A 122 1.13 13.77 -11.37
CA LEU A 122 1.40 13.50 -9.98
C LEU A 122 2.59 12.54 -9.86
N VAL A 123 3.37 12.68 -8.82
CA VAL A 123 4.57 11.87 -8.56
C VAL A 123 4.54 11.34 -7.13
N HIS A 124 5.30 10.31 -6.86
CA HIS A 124 5.30 9.59 -5.58
C HIS A 124 5.59 10.49 -4.36
N ASN A 125 6.51 11.46 -4.50
CA ASN A 125 6.84 12.45 -3.46
C ASN A 125 7.60 13.64 -4.05
N ARG A 126 7.86 14.66 -3.23
CA ARG A 126 8.57 15.89 -3.65
C ARG A 126 9.99 15.64 -4.17
N PHE A 127 10.73 14.71 -3.58
CA PHE A 127 12.08 14.38 -4.04
C PHE A 127 12.06 13.88 -5.50
N TRP A 128 11.15 12.95 -5.82
CA TRP A 128 10.99 12.45 -7.18
C TRP A 128 10.37 13.49 -8.13
N LEU A 129 9.56 14.43 -7.63
CA LEU A 129 9.02 15.51 -8.43
C LEU A 129 10.12 16.44 -8.99
N GLU A 130 11.11 16.77 -8.18
CA GLU A 130 12.24 17.60 -8.63
C GLU A 130 13.04 16.91 -9.72
N ASN A 131 13.39 15.63 -9.51
CA ASN A 131 14.05 14.81 -10.52
C ASN A 131 13.22 14.69 -11.81
N TRP A 132 11.91 14.49 -11.66
CA TRP A 132 11.01 14.38 -12.81
C TRP A 132 10.91 15.68 -13.60
N ARG A 133 10.86 16.83 -12.93
CA ARG A 133 10.78 18.15 -13.58
C ARG A 133 11.96 18.44 -14.49
N GLU A 134 13.16 18.02 -14.11
CA GLU A 134 14.37 18.23 -14.92
C GLU A 134 14.30 17.56 -16.28
N GLN A 135 13.56 16.47 -16.40
CA GLN A 135 13.44 15.68 -17.62
C GLN A 135 11.97 15.33 -17.95
N ALA A 136 11.04 16.22 -17.61
CA ALA A 136 9.60 15.94 -17.69
C ALA A 136 9.16 15.46 -19.09
N ALA A 137 9.64 16.09 -20.16
CA ALA A 137 9.30 15.71 -21.53
C ALA A 137 9.68 14.26 -21.85
N GLU A 138 10.84 13.79 -21.38
CA GLU A 138 11.30 12.43 -21.61
C GLU A 138 10.51 11.43 -20.77
N TYR A 139 10.25 11.74 -19.49
CA TYR A 139 9.41 10.91 -18.64
C TYR A 139 7.97 10.80 -19.15
N ILE A 140 7.37 11.90 -19.61
CA ILE A 140 6.03 11.91 -20.21
C ILE A 140 6.01 11.02 -21.46
N LYS A 141 6.95 11.20 -22.38
CA LYS A 141 7.04 10.40 -23.61
C LYS A 141 7.10 8.89 -23.31
N ARG A 142 7.92 8.48 -22.33
CA ARG A 142 8.01 7.07 -21.92
C ARG A 142 6.75 6.59 -21.24
N ALA A 143 6.18 7.38 -20.34
CA ALA A 143 4.95 7.05 -19.65
C ALA A 143 3.76 6.92 -20.63
N ASP A 144 3.63 7.81 -21.61
CA ASP A 144 2.61 7.71 -22.64
C ASP A 144 2.75 6.42 -23.46
N ALA A 145 3.98 6.02 -23.77
CA ALA A 145 4.24 4.76 -24.49
C ALA A 145 3.92 3.51 -23.64
N SER A 146 4.08 3.59 -22.33
CA SER A 146 3.87 2.46 -21.41
C SER A 146 2.44 2.39 -20.88
N TRP A 147 1.70 3.50 -20.83
CA TRP A 147 0.44 3.61 -20.11
C TRP A 147 -0.61 2.59 -20.51
N GLN A 148 -0.79 2.33 -21.79
CA GLN A 148 -1.79 1.36 -22.23
C GLN A 148 -1.59 -0.02 -21.59
N MET A 149 -0.35 -0.42 -21.40
CA MET A 149 0.02 -1.67 -20.73
C MET A 149 -0.11 -1.56 -19.21
N VAL A 150 0.36 -0.44 -18.63
CA VAL A 150 0.33 -0.20 -17.19
C VAL A 150 -1.11 -0.06 -16.67
N ALA A 151 -2.00 0.52 -17.46
CA ALA A 151 -3.41 0.67 -17.10
C ALA A 151 -4.11 -0.67 -16.79
N GLU A 152 -3.69 -1.74 -17.45
CA GLU A 152 -4.24 -3.09 -17.25
C GLU A 152 -3.65 -3.82 -16.03
N LEU A 153 -2.57 -3.29 -15.44
CA LEU A 153 -1.99 -3.88 -14.23
C LEU A 153 -2.94 -3.68 -13.03
N PRO A 154 -2.96 -4.63 -12.09
CA PRO A 154 -3.68 -4.44 -10.83
C PRO A 154 -3.16 -3.20 -10.08
N ASP A 155 -4.03 -2.62 -9.28
CA ASP A 155 -3.67 -1.49 -8.45
C ASP A 155 -2.64 -1.87 -7.39
N PRO A 156 -1.69 -0.98 -7.05
CA PRO A 156 -0.82 -1.20 -5.92
C PRO A 156 -1.65 -1.31 -4.64
N VAL A 157 -1.45 -2.39 -3.91
CA VAL A 157 -2.11 -2.59 -2.62
C VAL A 157 -1.23 -1.96 -1.55
N ILE A 158 -1.71 -0.87 -0.94
CA ILE A 158 -1.07 -0.33 0.27
C ILE A 158 -1.50 -1.22 1.43
N ILE A 159 -0.54 -1.96 1.96
CA ILE A 159 -0.76 -2.77 3.14
C ILE A 159 -0.60 -1.86 4.35
N GLY A 160 -1.75 -1.52 4.94
CA GLY A 160 -1.82 -0.73 6.17
C GLY A 160 -1.35 -1.52 7.41
N PRO A 161 -1.51 -0.97 8.62
CA PRO A 161 -1.14 -1.67 9.86
C PRO A 161 -1.67 -3.11 9.88
N PRO A 162 -0.88 -4.10 10.34
CA PRO A 162 0.01 -4.04 11.48
C PRO A 162 1.48 -3.76 11.18
N CYS A 163 1.85 -3.43 9.95
CA CYS A 163 3.18 -2.86 9.65
C CYS A 163 3.36 -1.45 10.25
N ALA A 164 2.84 -1.22 11.41
CA ALA A 164 2.46 0.08 11.95
C ALA A 164 3.62 1.00 12.37
N ALA A 165 4.85 0.63 12.12
CA ALA A 165 5.95 1.53 12.48
C ALA A 165 6.32 2.54 11.37
N THR A 166 6.01 2.22 10.11
CA THR A 166 6.13 3.16 8.99
C THR A 166 5.06 2.85 7.93
N PRO A 167 4.33 3.84 7.42
CA PRO A 167 3.11 3.62 6.65
C PRO A 167 3.33 3.20 5.18
N ARG A 168 4.38 2.44 4.83
CA ARG A 168 4.71 2.21 3.42
C ARG A 168 5.22 0.79 3.14
N THR A 169 4.33 -0.18 3.27
CA THR A 169 4.49 -1.44 2.56
C THR A 169 3.60 -1.39 1.34
N THR A 170 4.17 -1.57 0.17
CA THR A 170 3.45 -1.48 -1.11
C THR A 170 3.62 -2.78 -1.86
N SER A 171 2.53 -3.37 -2.33
CA SER A 171 2.57 -4.46 -3.30
C SER A 171 2.55 -3.85 -4.71
N VAL A 172 3.49 -4.25 -5.54
CA VAL A 172 3.61 -3.82 -6.94
C VAL A 172 3.40 -5.04 -7.83
N SER A 173 2.41 -4.99 -8.72
CA SER A 173 2.16 -6.06 -9.68
C SER A 173 3.12 -6.00 -10.84
N LEU A 174 3.62 -7.16 -11.27
CA LEU A 174 4.52 -7.30 -12.39
C LEU A 174 3.79 -7.74 -13.66
N ARG A 175 4.39 -7.46 -14.80
CA ARG A 175 3.86 -7.74 -16.14
C ARG A 175 3.64 -9.24 -16.42
N ASP A 176 4.38 -10.13 -15.78
CA ASP A 176 4.31 -11.58 -15.95
C ASP A 176 3.32 -12.27 -14.99
N GLY A 177 2.53 -11.49 -14.26
CA GLY A 177 1.57 -11.98 -13.27
C GLY A 177 2.15 -12.21 -11.88
N GLY A 178 3.44 -11.96 -11.67
CA GLY A 178 4.05 -11.94 -10.35
C GLY A 178 3.79 -10.61 -9.62
N HIS A 179 4.07 -10.57 -8.33
CA HIS A 179 3.97 -9.38 -7.50
C HIS A 179 5.28 -9.13 -6.76
N TRP A 180 5.70 -7.89 -6.71
CA TRP A 180 6.70 -7.46 -5.77
C TRP A 180 6.03 -6.86 -4.54
N LEU A 181 6.51 -7.30 -3.39
CA LEU A 181 6.17 -6.68 -2.12
C LEU A 181 7.36 -5.83 -1.67
N VAL A 182 7.15 -4.54 -1.57
CA VAL A 182 8.16 -3.61 -1.08
C VAL A 182 7.82 -3.28 0.37
N VAL A 183 8.65 -3.73 1.30
CA VAL A 183 8.56 -3.38 2.71
C VAL A 183 9.43 -2.15 2.94
N GLY A 184 8.80 -1.01 3.16
CA GLY A 184 9.51 0.24 3.46
C GLY A 184 10.31 0.16 4.76
N GLY A 185 11.23 1.10 4.97
CA GLY A 185 12.20 1.08 6.06
C GLY A 185 11.61 0.79 7.44
N GLN A 186 11.90 -0.38 7.99
CA GLN A 186 11.49 -0.81 9.32
C GLN A 186 12.57 -0.49 10.34
N VAL A 187 12.16 0.09 11.47
CA VAL A 187 13.02 0.38 12.63
C VAL A 187 12.52 -0.37 13.86
N ALA A 188 13.32 -0.41 14.91
CA ALA A 188 12.99 -1.15 16.15
C ALA A 188 11.92 -0.43 16.98
N ARG A 189 10.66 -0.51 16.53
CA ARG A 189 9.46 -0.01 17.23
C ARG A 189 8.51 -1.15 17.55
N ASP A 190 7.86 -1.06 18.72
CA ASP A 190 6.70 -1.88 19.04
C ASP A 190 5.40 -1.33 18.42
N GLU A 191 4.28 -2.02 18.63
CA GLU A 191 2.95 -1.62 18.13
C GLU A 191 2.46 -0.28 18.71
N ALA A 192 2.94 0.10 19.89
CA ALA A 192 2.64 1.40 20.52
C ALA A 192 3.53 2.53 20.00
N GLY A 193 4.50 2.22 19.13
CA GLY A 193 5.44 3.19 18.56
C GLY A 193 6.67 3.47 19.43
N ASN A 194 6.86 2.75 20.54
CA ASN A 194 8.03 2.91 21.42
C ASN A 194 9.26 2.25 20.81
N VAL A 195 10.43 2.84 21.04
CA VAL A 195 11.70 2.25 20.63
C VAL A 195 12.03 1.05 21.50
N VAL A 196 12.32 -0.09 20.86
CA VAL A 196 12.73 -1.32 21.52
C VAL A 196 14.26 -1.46 21.41
N GLY A 197 14.92 -1.87 22.52
CA GLY A 197 16.34 -2.18 22.50
C GLY A 197 17.24 -0.96 22.27
N LYS A 198 17.00 0.16 22.97
CA LYS A 198 17.90 1.32 22.92
C LYS A 198 19.33 0.94 23.28
N GLY A 199 20.27 1.19 22.38
CA GLY A 199 21.67 0.84 22.56
C GLY A 199 22.00 -0.66 22.43
N ASP A 200 21.02 -1.52 22.15
CA ASP A 200 21.17 -2.95 22.00
C ASP A 200 20.89 -3.38 20.55
N MET A 201 21.93 -3.59 19.77
CA MET A 201 21.83 -3.99 18.36
C MET A 201 21.09 -5.31 18.19
N ARG A 202 21.33 -6.28 19.09
CA ARG A 202 20.66 -7.60 19.05
C ARG A 202 19.15 -7.46 19.18
N ALA A 203 18.71 -6.75 20.22
CA ALA A 203 17.28 -6.51 20.46
C ALA A 203 16.62 -5.73 19.31
N GLN A 204 17.36 -4.79 18.70
CA GLN A 204 16.84 -4.05 17.56
C GLN A 204 16.74 -4.92 16.30
N ILE A 205 17.69 -5.79 16.01
CA ILE A 205 17.59 -6.75 14.89
C ILE A 205 16.35 -7.66 15.08
N GLU A 206 16.13 -8.17 16.28
CA GLU A 206 14.97 -9.01 16.58
C GLU A 206 13.64 -8.26 16.38
N GLN A 207 13.55 -7.01 16.83
CA GLN A 207 12.32 -6.22 16.67
C GLN A 207 12.09 -5.82 15.21
N VAL A 208 13.12 -5.35 14.51
CA VAL A 208 13.03 -5.02 13.08
C VAL A 208 12.64 -6.26 12.28
N GLY A 209 13.24 -7.41 12.60
CA GLY A 209 12.88 -8.68 11.96
C GLY A 209 11.41 -9.06 12.16
N LYS A 210 10.85 -8.90 13.36
CA LYS A 210 9.42 -9.10 13.62
C LYS A 210 8.55 -8.13 12.80
N ASN A 211 8.97 -6.87 12.69
CA ASN A 211 8.23 -5.87 11.93
C ASN A 211 8.23 -6.20 10.43
N VAL A 212 9.39 -6.60 9.87
CA VAL A 212 9.49 -7.05 8.47
C VAL A 212 8.63 -8.29 8.23
N ASP A 213 8.69 -9.31 9.10
CA ASP A 213 7.88 -10.52 9.00
C ASP A 213 6.37 -10.22 9.04
N ALA A 214 5.94 -9.32 9.92
CA ALA A 214 4.54 -8.87 9.96
C ALA A 214 4.12 -8.20 8.66
N CYS A 215 4.99 -7.36 8.07
CA CYS A 215 4.74 -6.73 6.79
C CYS A 215 4.67 -7.73 5.63
N LEU A 216 5.59 -8.70 5.60
CA LEU A 216 5.58 -9.76 4.60
C LEU A 216 4.29 -10.58 4.67
N LYS A 217 3.89 -11.02 5.87
CA LYS A 217 2.64 -11.79 6.08
C LYS A 217 1.40 -11.01 5.67
N ALA A 218 1.33 -9.73 5.99
CA ALA A 218 0.23 -8.87 5.57
C ALA A 218 0.13 -8.76 4.04
N GLY A 219 1.27 -8.85 3.33
CA GLY A 219 1.36 -8.87 1.88
C GLY A 219 1.26 -10.26 1.24
N GLY A 220 1.01 -11.31 2.02
CA GLY A 220 0.94 -12.68 1.52
C GLY A 220 2.30 -13.32 1.23
N ALA A 221 3.40 -12.74 1.75
CA ALA A 221 4.76 -13.22 1.58
C ALA A 221 5.35 -13.79 2.88
N THR A 222 6.48 -14.43 2.75
CA THR A 222 7.30 -14.96 3.84
C THR A 222 8.75 -14.49 3.71
N VAL A 223 9.58 -14.72 4.70
CA VAL A 223 11.01 -14.43 4.62
C VAL A 223 11.73 -15.16 3.48
N ASN A 224 11.19 -16.30 3.02
CA ASN A 224 11.74 -17.06 1.90
C ASN A 224 11.52 -16.41 0.53
N ASP A 225 10.57 -15.48 0.47
CA ASP A 225 10.24 -14.74 -0.75
C ASP A 225 11.08 -13.47 -0.89
N ILE A 226 11.87 -13.12 0.15
CA ILE A 226 12.77 -11.96 0.10
C ILE A 226 13.86 -12.20 -0.94
N ILE A 227 13.98 -11.29 -1.90
CA ILE A 227 15.00 -11.32 -2.95
C ILE A 227 16.12 -10.33 -2.70
N PHE A 228 15.85 -9.26 -1.94
CA PHE A 228 16.81 -8.21 -1.66
C PHE A 228 16.47 -7.46 -0.37
N THR A 229 17.50 -7.00 0.37
CA THR A 229 17.35 -6.09 1.50
C THR A 229 18.33 -4.93 1.43
N VAL A 230 17.92 -3.77 1.94
CA VAL A 230 18.79 -2.62 2.21
C VAL A 230 18.81 -2.40 3.71
N ASN A 231 20.00 -2.54 4.31
CA ASN A 231 20.22 -2.35 5.73
C ASN A 231 20.97 -1.04 5.95
N GLN A 232 20.38 -0.09 6.63
CA GLN A 232 21.05 1.13 7.08
C GLN A 232 21.40 0.95 8.55
N VAL A 233 22.68 1.05 8.90
CA VAL A 233 23.18 0.76 10.25
C VAL A 233 24.10 1.85 10.75
N THR A 234 24.01 2.16 12.04
CA THR A 234 24.89 3.15 12.69
C THR A 234 26.19 2.52 13.21
N ALA A 235 26.22 1.21 13.42
CA ALA A 235 27.36 0.45 13.93
C ALA A 235 27.54 -0.87 13.17
N PRO A 236 28.09 -0.87 11.94
CA PRO A 236 28.20 -2.07 11.09
C PRO A 236 28.92 -3.22 11.76
N ALA A 237 30.05 -2.95 12.43
CA ALA A 237 30.82 -4.00 13.12
C ALA A 237 30.05 -4.69 14.25
N GLU A 238 29.07 -4.00 14.86
CA GLU A 238 28.19 -4.60 15.86
C GLU A 238 27.07 -5.41 15.18
N PHE A 239 26.53 -4.90 14.09
CA PHE A 239 25.51 -5.59 13.28
C PHE A 239 25.99 -6.94 12.75
N ASP A 240 27.25 -7.00 12.27
CA ASP A 240 27.85 -8.20 11.71
C ASP A 240 28.09 -9.35 12.72
N LYS A 241 27.93 -9.08 14.01
CA LYS A 241 28.07 -10.13 15.06
C LYS A 241 26.88 -11.08 15.15
N TYR A 242 25.76 -10.80 14.47
CA TYR A 242 24.51 -11.54 14.60
C TYR A 242 24.04 -12.22 13.31
N PRO A 243 24.90 -13.01 12.61
CA PRO A 243 24.53 -13.63 11.33
C PRO A 243 23.37 -14.62 11.45
N ASP A 244 23.20 -15.25 12.62
CA ASP A 244 22.11 -16.16 12.92
C ASP A 244 20.74 -15.45 12.92
N LEU A 245 20.67 -14.26 13.49
CA LEU A 245 19.44 -13.44 13.48
C LEU A 245 19.16 -12.89 12.09
N LEU A 246 20.19 -12.45 11.37
CA LEU A 246 20.03 -11.94 10.02
C LEU A 246 19.49 -13.03 9.09
N ALA A 247 20.02 -14.25 9.16
CA ALA A 247 19.52 -15.38 8.40
C ALA A 247 18.08 -15.75 8.77
N ARG A 248 17.76 -15.68 10.07
CA ARG A 248 16.41 -16.02 10.57
C ARG A 248 15.33 -15.06 10.07
N TYR A 249 15.61 -13.76 10.07
CA TYR A 249 14.60 -12.73 9.81
C TYR A 249 14.61 -12.20 8.38
N PHE A 250 15.73 -12.36 7.67
CA PHE A 250 15.91 -11.80 6.33
C PHE A 250 16.19 -12.85 5.26
N GLY A 251 16.13 -14.12 5.62
CA GLY A 251 16.16 -15.27 4.70
C GLY A 251 17.50 -16.00 4.57
N PRO A 252 17.46 -17.35 4.41
CA PRO A 252 18.61 -18.20 4.09
C PRO A 252 18.71 -18.49 2.58
N PRO A 253 19.89 -18.79 2.03
CA PRO A 253 21.16 -18.18 2.38
C PRO A 253 21.23 -16.77 1.82
N SER A 254 21.23 -15.80 2.70
CA SER A 254 21.31 -14.36 2.43
C SER A 254 20.70 -13.90 1.11
N PRO A 255 19.47 -13.37 1.12
CA PRO A 255 19.03 -12.58 -0.03
C PRO A 255 20.14 -11.58 -0.33
N LYS A 256 20.29 -11.18 -1.58
CA LYS A 256 21.25 -10.12 -1.91
C LYS A 256 20.94 -8.95 -0.99
N SER A 257 21.89 -8.49 -0.21
CA SER A 257 21.73 -7.38 0.71
C SER A 257 22.77 -6.32 0.50
N THR A 258 22.38 -5.07 0.71
CA THR A 258 23.31 -3.96 0.78
C THR A 258 23.25 -3.40 2.18
N THR A 259 24.41 -3.36 2.86
CA THR A 259 24.52 -2.70 4.16
C THR A 259 25.22 -1.37 3.98
N VAL A 260 24.54 -0.30 4.39
CA VAL A 260 25.04 1.08 4.30
C VAL A 260 25.26 1.59 5.73
N SER A 261 26.48 2.06 5.99
CA SER A 261 26.77 2.76 7.23
C SER A 261 26.23 4.19 7.16
N THR A 262 25.49 4.59 8.18
CA THR A 262 24.99 5.96 8.33
C THR A 262 25.35 6.49 9.72
N PRO A 263 25.69 7.78 9.85
CA PRO A 263 25.99 8.35 11.17
C PRO A 263 24.78 8.40 12.08
N GLN A 264 23.58 8.48 11.52
CA GLN A 264 22.32 8.57 12.27
C GLN A 264 21.14 8.11 11.40
N LEU A 265 20.14 7.52 12.02
CA LEU A 265 18.81 7.23 11.47
C LEU A 265 17.80 8.31 11.88
N SER A 266 16.50 8.10 11.62
CA SER A 266 15.43 9.04 11.95
C SER A 266 15.32 9.40 13.45
N SER A 267 15.90 8.58 14.32
CA SER A 267 16.11 8.88 15.74
C SER A 267 17.50 8.38 16.15
N PRO A 268 18.18 9.04 17.10
CA PRO A 268 19.46 8.57 17.64
C PRO A 268 19.34 7.25 18.40
N ASP A 269 18.14 6.87 18.82
CA ASP A 269 17.88 5.59 19.50
C ASP A 269 17.82 4.39 18.53
N TYR A 270 17.72 4.62 17.22
CA TYR A 270 17.72 3.54 16.23
C TYR A 270 19.15 3.24 15.76
N LEU A 271 19.50 1.95 15.79
CA LEU A 271 20.79 1.45 15.33
C LEU A 271 20.69 0.80 13.95
N LEU A 272 19.46 0.40 13.57
CA LEU A 272 19.19 -0.35 12.35
C LEU A 272 17.86 0.11 11.73
N GLN A 273 17.86 0.26 10.38
CA GLN A 273 16.67 0.31 9.53
C GLN A 273 16.84 -0.71 8.40
N VAL A 274 15.79 -1.46 8.11
CA VAL A 274 15.78 -2.45 7.02
C VAL A 274 14.62 -2.19 6.08
N GLU A 275 14.92 -2.15 4.79
CA GLU A 275 13.95 -2.27 3.70
C GLU A 275 14.07 -3.67 3.10
N ALA A 276 12.94 -4.29 2.74
CA ALA A 276 12.94 -5.61 2.14
C ALA A 276 12.09 -5.64 0.86
N PHE A 277 12.56 -6.38 -0.12
CA PHE A 277 11.88 -6.62 -1.38
C PHE A 277 11.64 -8.12 -1.51
N ALA A 278 10.39 -8.52 -1.67
CA ALA A 278 10.00 -9.91 -1.85
C ALA A 278 9.30 -10.10 -3.20
N ALA A 279 9.52 -11.26 -3.83
CA ALA A 279 8.85 -11.65 -5.05
C ALA A 279 7.84 -12.76 -4.76
N ILE A 280 6.58 -12.52 -5.07
CA ILE A 280 5.47 -13.45 -4.91
C ILE A 280 5.04 -13.90 -6.29
N LYS A 281 4.87 -15.21 -6.48
CA LYS A 281 4.38 -15.82 -7.74
C LYS A 281 2.87 -15.87 -7.78
#